data_9c3b8639be6d1cadd75224cf997f84bc
#
_entry.id   9c3b8639be6d1cadd75224cf997f84bc
#
_cell.length_a   1.000
_cell.length_b   1.000
_cell.length_c   1.000
_cell.angle_alpha   90.00
_cell.angle_beta   90.00
_cell.angle_gamma   90.00
#
_symmetry.space_group_name_H-M   'P 1'
#
loop_
_entity.id
_entity.type
_entity.pdbx_description
1 polymer ?
#
loop_
_entity_poly.entity_id
_entity_poly.type
_entity_poly.pdbx_seq_one_letter_code
_entity_poly.pdbx_strand_id
1 'polypeptide(L)'
;MSRYLLLSLCLVLPLAQGAPKETTDDAQGLAYSLGASLGERLRQEVPGLQLKALIEGLQQAYQGKPLALKQERIEQILAAHEARIVAESTKPQSEIALEAEKEFLAREKAQPGVRELSNGILMTELTPGTGEKVAANGRVQVRYVGHLPNGTVFDQNRQPQWFRLDSVINGWRSALPQMPVGAKWRLVLPSAQAYGADGAGDLIAPYTPLVFDIELLGVAN
;
A
#
# COMPACT_ATOMS: atom_id res chain seq x y z
N MET A 1 -14.54 67.43 44.86
CA MET A 1 -15.87 66.98 44.41
C MET A 1 -15.64 65.89 43.37
N SER A 2 -15.78 64.66 43.82
CA SER A 2 -15.43 63.47 43.01
C SER A 2 -16.69 62.89 42.39
N ARG A 3 -16.72 62.64 41.10
CA ARG A 3 -17.81 61.95 40.40
C ARG A 3 -17.23 60.68 39.78
N TYR A 4 -17.50 59.54 40.43
CA TYR A 4 -17.19 58.19 39.90
C TYR A 4 -18.19 57.85 38.80
N LEU A 5 -17.70 57.59 37.61
CA LEU A 5 -18.45 57.05 36.48
C LEU A 5 -18.25 55.55 36.45
N LEU A 6 -19.27 54.77 36.80
CA LEU A 6 -19.30 53.33 36.70
C LEU A 6 -19.57 52.92 35.26
N LEU A 7 -18.56 52.36 34.56
CA LEU A 7 -18.74 51.70 33.29
C LEU A 7 -19.05 50.22 33.57
N SER A 8 -20.28 49.84 33.27
CA SER A 8 -20.74 48.47 33.29
C SER A 8 -20.19 47.73 32.03
N LEU A 9 -19.24 46.82 32.21
CA LEU A 9 -18.69 45.98 31.12
C LEU A 9 -19.51 44.68 31.08
N CYS A 10 -20.44 44.58 30.13
CA CYS A 10 -21.12 43.31 29.83
C CYS A 10 -20.14 42.32 29.20
N LEU A 11 -19.69 41.36 29.99
CA LEU A 11 -18.87 40.23 29.54
C LEU A 11 -19.80 39.21 28.84
N VAL A 12 -19.78 39.18 27.52
CA VAL A 12 -20.41 38.13 26.73
C VAL A 12 -19.43 36.94 26.74
N LEU A 13 -19.77 35.90 27.54
CA LEU A 13 -19.07 34.62 27.54
C LEU A 13 -19.45 33.83 26.27
N PRO A 14 -18.48 33.36 25.46
CA PRO A 14 -18.79 32.40 24.43
C PRO A 14 -19.13 31.05 25.04
N LEU A 15 -20.24 30.43 24.58
CA LEU A 15 -20.60 29.05 24.92
C LEU A 15 -19.46 28.13 24.46
N ALA A 16 -18.70 27.63 25.41
CA ALA A 16 -17.74 26.56 25.19
C ALA A 16 -18.50 25.27 24.84
N GLN A 17 -18.32 24.82 23.61
CA GLN A 17 -18.72 23.46 23.18
C GLN A 17 -18.00 22.44 24.07
N GLY A 18 -18.76 21.46 24.58
CA GLY A 18 -18.37 20.55 25.62
C GLY A 18 -17.02 19.87 25.43
N ALA A 19 -16.10 20.25 26.31
CA ALA A 19 -14.96 19.41 26.63
C ALA A 19 -15.45 18.07 27.21
N PRO A 20 -14.75 16.93 26.91
CA PRO A 20 -15.11 15.66 27.54
C PRO A 20 -15.12 15.86 29.05
N LYS A 21 -16.21 15.38 29.72
CA LYS A 21 -16.40 15.46 31.17
C LYS A 21 -15.19 14.79 31.82
N GLU A 22 -14.30 15.57 32.44
CA GLU A 22 -13.27 15.04 33.33
C GLU A 22 -13.94 14.23 34.42
N THR A 23 -13.63 12.93 34.51
CA THR A 23 -14.10 12.06 35.55
C THR A 23 -13.43 12.50 36.85
N THR A 24 -14.19 12.96 37.81
CA THR A 24 -13.74 13.53 39.10
C THR A 24 -13.18 12.51 40.09
N ASP A 25 -12.97 11.26 39.67
CA ASP A 25 -12.33 10.22 40.47
C ASP A 25 -10.97 9.84 39.81
N ASP A 26 -9.88 10.20 40.48
CA ASP A 26 -8.51 9.93 40.01
C ASP A 26 -8.26 8.44 39.71
N ALA A 27 -8.89 7.52 40.42
CA ALA A 27 -8.77 6.09 40.22
C ALA A 27 -9.46 5.65 38.92
N GLN A 28 -10.61 6.21 38.59
CA GLN A 28 -11.34 5.93 37.36
C GLN A 28 -10.63 6.55 36.15
N GLY A 29 -10.08 7.76 36.34
CA GLY A 29 -9.25 8.44 35.35
C GLY A 29 -7.97 7.65 35.01
N LEU A 30 -7.29 7.12 36.03
CA LEU A 30 -6.11 6.26 35.84
C LEU A 30 -6.46 4.98 35.09
N ALA A 31 -7.53 4.29 35.48
CA ALA A 31 -7.96 3.05 34.82
C ALA A 31 -8.29 3.28 33.34
N TYR A 32 -9.01 4.36 33.02
CA TYR A 32 -9.30 4.74 31.63
C TYR A 32 -8.03 5.06 30.83
N SER A 33 -7.10 5.81 31.40
CA SER A 33 -5.86 6.20 30.76
C SER A 33 -4.97 5.00 30.46
N LEU A 34 -4.89 4.03 31.36
CA LEU A 34 -4.17 2.75 31.13
C LEU A 34 -4.82 1.97 29.98
N GLY A 35 -6.14 1.87 29.95
CA GLY A 35 -6.87 1.21 28.86
C GLY A 35 -6.67 1.90 27.52
N ALA A 36 -6.72 3.23 27.46
CA ALA A 36 -6.52 4.00 26.25
C ALA A 36 -5.09 3.83 25.71
N SER A 37 -4.08 3.94 26.57
CA SER A 37 -2.67 3.75 26.20
C SER A 37 -2.39 2.32 25.71
N LEU A 38 -2.92 1.30 26.39
CA LEU A 38 -2.80 -0.09 25.96
C LEU A 38 -3.48 -0.31 24.61
N GLY A 39 -4.68 0.23 24.41
CA GLY A 39 -5.44 0.08 23.17
C GLY A 39 -4.74 0.73 21.97
N GLU A 40 -4.12 1.90 22.17
CA GLU A 40 -3.36 2.57 21.11
C GLU A 40 -2.12 1.77 20.70
N ARG A 41 -1.37 1.25 21.66
CA ARG A 41 -0.21 0.40 21.40
C ARG A 41 -0.60 -0.89 20.69
N LEU A 42 -1.62 -1.61 21.17
CA LEU A 42 -2.08 -2.86 20.56
C LEU A 42 -2.63 -2.66 19.16
N ARG A 43 -3.23 -1.52 18.85
CA ARG A 43 -3.65 -1.19 17.48
C ARG A 43 -2.49 -1.14 16.50
N GLN A 44 -1.32 -0.69 16.95
CA GLN A 44 -0.10 -0.60 16.12
C GLN A 44 0.63 -1.94 16.05
N GLU A 45 0.77 -2.63 17.19
CA GLU A 45 1.59 -3.86 17.30
C GLU A 45 0.86 -5.13 16.85
N VAL A 46 -0.49 -5.17 16.98
CA VAL A 46 -1.30 -6.37 16.68
C VAL A 46 -2.53 -5.97 15.83
N PRO A 47 -2.34 -5.63 14.55
CA PRO A 47 -3.46 -5.26 13.68
C PRO A 47 -4.45 -6.44 13.53
N GLY A 48 -5.75 -6.13 13.59
CA GLY A 48 -6.81 -7.14 13.49
C GLY A 48 -7.12 -7.90 14.80
N LEU A 49 -6.58 -7.43 15.94
CA LEU A 49 -6.84 -8.02 17.25
C LEU A 49 -8.35 -8.07 17.57
N GLN A 50 -8.82 -9.21 18.06
CA GLN A 50 -10.21 -9.41 18.49
C GLN A 50 -10.46 -8.74 19.84
N LEU A 51 -10.86 -7.47 19.85
CA LEU A 51 -11.00 -6.63 21.04
C LEU A 51 -11.90 -7.28 22.12
N LYS A 52 -12.98 -7.95 21.70
CA LYS A 52 -13.89 -8.65 22.63
C LYS A 52 -13.17 -9.72 23.44
N ALA A 53 -12.38 -10.55 22.77
CA ALA A 53 -11.62 -11.62 23.43
C ALA A 53 -10.50 -11.07 24.33
N LEU A 54 -9.85 -9.98 23.93
CA LEU A 54 -8.87 -9.29 24.75
C LEU A 54 -9.51 -8.78 26.06
N ILE A 55 -10.65 -8.10 25.97
CA ILE A 55 -11.38 -7.56 27.15
C ILE A 55 -11.80 -8.70 28.08
N GLU A 56 -12.31 -9.83 27.53
CA GLU A 56 -12.71 -10.99 28.32
C GLU A 56 -11.53 -11.59 29.08
N GLY A 57 -10.41 -11.85 28.40
CA GLY A 57 -9.19 -12.36 29.03
C GLY A 57 -8.64 -11.42 30.10
N LEU A 58 -8.62 -10.10 29.82
CA LEU A 58 -8.21 -9.09 30.80
C LEU A 58 -9.09 -9.10 32.04
N GLN A 59 -10.41 -9.15 31.87
CA GLN A 59 -11.36 -9.16 32.99
C GLN A 59 -11.23 -10.43 33.83
N GLN A 60 -11.12 -11.60 33.20
CA GLN A 60 -10.95 -12.88 33.92
C GLN A 60 -9.67 -12.87 34.73
N ALA A 61 -8.54 -12.50 34.11
CA ALA A 61 -7.24 -12.45 34.79
C ALA A 61 -7.22 -11.45 35.93
N TYR A 62 -7.71 -10.21 35.71
CA TYR A 62 -7.74 -9.16 36.74
C TYR A 62 -8.60 -9.49 37.93
N GLN A 63 -9.70 -10.25 37.73
CA GLN A 63 -10.63 -10.65 38.77
C GLN A 63 -10.25 -11.98 39.44
N GLY A 64 -9.15 -12.62 39.04
CA GLY A 64 -8.76 -13.94 39.54
C GLY A 64 -9.73 -15.07 39.17
N LYS A 65 -10.52 -14.90 38.12
CA LYS A 65 -11.46 -15.89 37.63
C LYS A 65 -10.76 -16.96 36.77
N PRO A 66 -11.35 -18.17 36.64
CA PRO A 66 -10.84 -19.15 35.70
C PRO A 66 -10.77 -18.59 34.29
N LEU A 67 -9.61 -18.78 33.63
CA LEU A 67 -9.41 -18.34 32.26
C LEU A 67 -10.10 -19.29 31.27
N ALA A 68 -10.60 -18.78 30.15
CA ALA A 68 -11.22 -19.57 29.09
C ALA A 68 -10.22 -20.52 28.40
N LEU A 69 -8.93 -20.20 28.45
CA LEU A 69 -7.84 -21.05 27.93
C LEU A 69 -6.97 -21.54 29.09
N LYS A 70 -6.45 -22.77 28.96
CA LYS A 70 -5.44 -23.29 29.88
C LYS A 70 -4.13 -22.51 29.75
N GLN A 71 -3.38 -22.42 30.84
CA GLN A 71 -2.13 -21.65 30.90
C GLN A 71 -1.13 -22.12 29.82
N GLU A 72 -0.97 -23.42 29.61
CA GLU A 72 -0.05 -23.97 28.62
C GLU A 72 -0.46 -23.54 27.19
N ARG A 73 -1.77 -23.40 26.94
CA ARG A 73 -2.26 -22.94 25.62
C ARG A 73 -2.01 -21.45 25.40
N ILE A 74 -2.15 -20.65 26.44
CA ILE A 74 -1.83 -19.20 26.40
C ILE A 74 -0.34 -19.03 26.06
N GLU A 75 0.54 -19.73 26.78
CA GLU A 75 1.99 -19.68 26.55
C GLU A 75 2.37 -20.11 25.13
N GLN A 76 1.77 -21.19 24.62
CA GLN A 76 2.00 -21.62 23.24
C GLN A 76 1.60 -20.57 22.19
N ILE A 77 0.43 -19.93 22.39
CA ILE A 77 -0.05 -18.90 21.45
C ILE A 77 0.87 -17.68 21.48
N LEU A 78 1.27 -17.22 22.67
CA LEU A 78 2.16 -16.07 22.82
C LEU A 78 3.55 -16.36 22.27
N ALA A 79 4.13 -17.52 22.56
CA ALA A 79 5.43 -17.93 22.02
C ALA A 79 5.42 -18.05 20.49
N ALA A 80 4.33 -18.62 19.91
CA ALA A 80 4.20 -18.71 18.46
C ALA A 80 4.06 -17.31 17.81
N HIS A 81 3.36 -16.37 18.46
CA HIS A 81 3.25 -15.01 17.99
C HIS A 81 4.58 -14.27 18.03
N GLU A 82 5.32 -14.37 19.14
CA GLU A 82 6.64 -13.79 19.30
C GLU A 82 7.65 -14.35 18.28
N ALA A 83 7.68 -15.68 18.10
CA ALA A 83 8.53 -16.31 17.10
C ALA A 83 8.25 -15.80 15.68
N ARG A 84 6.97 -15.55 15.35
CA ARG A 84 6.59 -14.96 14.05
C ARG A 84 7.10 -13.54 13.89
N ILE A 85 6.95 -12.67 14.90
CA ILE A 85 7.46 -11.29 14.88
C ILE A 85 8.98 -11.28 14.68
N VAL A 86 9.71 -12.13 15.42
CA VAL A 86 11.16 -12.26 15.27
C VAL A 86 11.54 -12.75 13.88
N ALA A 87 10.86 -13.75 13.34
CA ALA A 87 11.10 -14.24 11.99
C ALA A 87 10.85 -13.19 10.92
N GLU A 88 9.77 -12.41 11.04
CA GLU A 88 9.47 -11.29 10.12
C GLU A 88 10.51 -10.16 10.21
N SER A 89 10.94 -9.80 11.43
CA SER A 89 11.95 -8.74 11.62
C SER A 89 13.35 -9.14 11.16
N THR A 90 13.63 -10.43 11.02
CA THR A 90 14.93 -10.96 10.57
C THR A 90 14.96 -11.32 9.08
N LYS A 91 13.82 -11.25 8.36
CA LYS A 91 13.80 -11.47 6.90
C LYS A 91 14.67 -10.43 6.19
N PRO A 92 15.52 -10.86 5.24
CA PRO A 92 16.21 -9.93 4.37
C PRO A 92 15.25 -8.99 3.65
N GLN A 93 15.62 -7.72 3.49
CA GLN A 93 14.77 -6.74 2.79
C GLN A 93 14.39 -7.19 1.37
N SER A 94 15.28 -7.93 0.71
CA SER A 94 15.03 -8.53 -0.61
C SER A 94 13.92 -9.57 -0.59
N GLU A 95 13.85 -10.39 0.47
CA GLU A 95 12.79 -11.41 0.60
C GLU A 95 11.42 -10.77 0.85
N ILE A 96 11.38 -9.73 1.69
CA ILE A 96 10.16 -8.94 1.92
C ILE A 96 9.67 -8.31 0.62
N ALA A 97 10.59 -7.72 -0.16
CA ALA A 97 10.26 -7.08 -1.43
C ALA A 97 9.74 -8.09 -2.47
N LEU A 98 10.36 -9.27 -2.57
CA LEU A 98 9.91 -10.35 -3.47
C LEU A 98 8.53 -10.90 -3.08
N GLU A 99 8.24 -11.06 -1.79
CA GLU A 99 6.91 -11.46 -1.35
C GLU A 99 5.85 -10.39 -1.69
N ALA A 100 6.16 -9.12 -1.45
CA ALA A 100 5.28 -8.01 -1.81
C ALA A 100 5.02 -7.94 -3.33
N GLU A 101 6.05 -8.16 -4.16
CA GLU A 101 5.91 -8.28 -5.61
C GLU A 101 4.97 -9.43 -6.00
N LYS A 102 5.19 -10.62 -5.44
CA LYS A 102 4.38 -11.81 -5.71
C LYS A 102 2.90 -11.58 -5.37
N GLU A 103 2.61 -10.99 -4.21
CA GLU A 103 1.25 -10.67 -3.80
C GLU A 103 0.62 -9.63 -4.73
N PHE A 104 1.37 -8.60 -5.12
CA PHE A 104 0.90 -7.58 -6.05
C PHE A 104 0.52 -8.20 -7.39
N LEU A 105 1.42 -8.98 -7.99
CA LEU A 105 1.18 -9.65 -9.27
C LEU A 105 0.00 -10.63 -9.21
N ALA A 106 -0.18 -11.35 -8.10
CA ALA A 106 -1.32 -12.23 -7.91
C ALA A 106 -2.66 -11.46 -7.88
N ARG A 107 -2.70 -10.30 -7.19
CA ARG A 107 -3.89 -9.42 -7.18
C ARG A 107 -4.19 -8.86 -8.56
N GLU A 108 -3.17 -8.38 -9.27
CA GLU A 108 -3.35 -7.85 -10.64
C GLU A 108 -3.82 -8.93 -11.62
N LYS A 109 -3.25 -10.14 -11.53
CA LYS A 109 -3.65 -11.29 -12.37
C LYS A 109 -5.11 -11.70 -12.16
N ALA A 110 -5.64 -11.53 -10.96
CA ALA A 110 -7.04 -11.85 -10.64
C ALA A 110 -8.05 -10.80 -11.14
N GLN A 111 -7.59 -9.66 -11.70
CA GLN A 111 -8.49 -8.63 -12.22
C GLN A 111 -9.19 -9.08 -13.51
N PRO A 112 -10.45 -8.66 -13.73
CA PRO A 112 -11.18 -8.97 -14.96
C PRO A 112 -10.46 -8.45 -16.21
N GLY A 113 -10.42 -9.27 -17.27
CA GLY A 113 -9.84 -8.88 -18.56
C GLY A 113 -8.30 -8.95 -18.62
N VAL A 114 -7.63 -9.33 -17.54
CA VAL A 114 -6.18 -9.52 -17.53
C VAL A 114 -5.80 -10.81 -18.25
N ARG A 115 -4.81 -10.72 -19.13
CA ARG A 115 -4.16 -11.85 -19.77
C ARG A 115 -2.67 -11.86 -19.44
N GLU A 116 -2.11 -13.03 -19.23
CA GLU A 116 -0.67 -13.19 -19.04
C GLU A 116 0.03 -13.41 -20.40
N LEU A 117 1.01 -12.59 -20.65
CA LEU A 117 1.97 -12.74 -21.76
C LEU A 117 3.19 -13.55 -21.29
N SER A 118 4.21 -13.66 -22.15
CA SER A 118 5.47 -14.32 -21.81
C SER A 118 6.13 -13.66 -20.57
N ASN A 119 6.88 -14.45 -19.81
CA ASN A 119 7.70 -13.98 -18.67
C ASN A 119 6.90 -13.33 -17.53
N GLY A 120 5.64 -13.74 -17.35
CA GLY A 120 4.79 -13.25 -16.24
C GLY A 120 4.26 -11.83 -16.44
N ILE A 121 4.43 -11.24 -17.63
CA ILE A 121 3.87 -9.91 -17.94
C ILE A 121 2.36 -10.01 -18.00
N LEU A 122 1.66 -9.16 -17.25
CA LEU A 122 0.21 -9.10 -17.30
C LEU A 122 -0.24 -7.95 -18.21
N MET A 123 -1.26 -8.20 -19.02
CA MET A 123 -1.78 -7.25 -19.98
C MET A 123 -3.29 -7.15 -19.90
N THR A 124 -3.80 -5.92 -19.90
CA THR A 124 -5.22 -5.59 -20.09
C THR A 124 -5.35 -4.69 -21.30
N GLU A 125 -6.18 -5.07 -22.25
CA GLU A 125 -6.51 -4.22 -23.38
C GLU A 125 -7.56 -3.18 -22.96
N LEU A 126 -7.15 -1.91 -22.92
CA LEU A 126 -8.02 -0.79 -22.58
C LEU A 126 -8.76 -0.25 -23.81
N THR A 127 -8.07 -0.27 -24.95
CA THR A 127 -8.62 0.11 -26.26
C THR A 127 -8.01 -0.81 -27.31
N PRO A 128 -8.83 -1.45 -28.17
CA PRO A 128 -8.30 -2.27 -29.25
C PRO A 128 -7.64 -1.40 -30.32
N GLY A 129 -6.59 -1.94 -30.95
CA GLY A 129 -5.96 -1.36 -32.13
C GLY A 129 -6.17 -2.24 -33.35
N THR A 130 -6.11 -1.63 -34.54
CA THR A 130 -6.29 -2.32 -35.82
C THR A 130 -5.13 -2.13 -36.79
N GLY A 131 -4.12 -1.34 -36.40
CA GLY A 131 -2.98 -1.04 -37.23
C GLY A 131 -1.90 -2.11 -37.22
N GLU A 132 -0.78 -1.81 -37.88
CA GLU A 132 0.36 -2.69 -37.97
C GLU A 132 1.00 -2.98 -36.60
N LYS A 133 1.78 -4.07 -36.54
CA LYS A 133 2.63 -4.41 -35.41
C LYS A 133 4.09 -4.13 -35.76
N VAL A 134 4.87 -3.78 -34.74
CA VAL A 134 6.30 -3.53 -34.92
C VAL A 134 7.08 -4.83 -35.02
N ALA A 135 8.12 -4.84 -35.88
CA ALA A 135 9.10 -5.91 -35.90
C ALA A 135 10.00 -5.88 -34.66
N ALA A 136 10.63 -7.01 -34.34
CA ALA A 136 11.45 -7.16 -33.13
C ALA A 136 12.58 -6.11 -32.96
N ASN A 137 13.13 -5.61 -34.08
CA ASN A 137 14.17 -4.58 -34.06
C ASN A 137 13.69 -3.20 -34.51
N GLY A 138 12.37 -3.02 -34.58
CA GLY A 138 11.74 -1.78 -35.03
C GLY A 138 11.69 -0.69 -33.97
N ARG A 139 11.02 0.40 -34.30
CA ARG A 139 10.77 1.56 -33.44
C ARG A 139 9.28 1.70 -33.22
N VAL A 140 8.93 2.15 -32.04
CA VAL A 140 7.54 2.42 -31.65
C VAL A 140 7.38 3.88 -31.27
N GLN A 141 6.27 4.47 -31.67
CA GLN A 141 5.83 5.79 -31.20
C GLN A 141 4.73 5.59 -30.17
N VAL A 142 4.96 6.02 -28.96
CA VAL A 142 4.03 5.81 -27.86
C VAL A 142 3.80 7.07 -27.05
N ARG A 143 2.64 7.12 -26.37
CA ARG A 143 2.40 7.88 -25.14
C ARG A 143 2.29 6.89 -23.99
N TYR A 144 2.77 7.25 -22.82
CA TYR A 144 2.67 6.36 -21.67
C TYR A 144 2.67 7.10 -20.33
N VAL A 145 2.17 6.39 -19.32
CA VAL A 145 2.32 6.74 -17.91
C VAL A 145 2.78 5.50 -17.17
N GLY A 146 3.87 5.61 -16.41
CA GLY A 146 4.41 4.57 -15.57
C GLY A 146 4.10 4.81 -14.11
N HIS A 147 3.58 3.79 -13.42
CA HIS A 147 3.18 3.84 -12.03
C HIS A 147 3.90 2.78 -11.20
N LEU A 148 4.21 3.10 -9.95
CA LEU A 148 4.57 2.14 -8.92
C LEU A 148 3.32 1.39 -8.44
N PRO A 149 3.46 0.27 -7.69
CA PRO A 149 2.32 -0.49 -7.15
C PRO A 149 1.36 0.32 -6.29
N ASN A 150 1.84 1.37 -5.65
CA ASN A 150 1.03 2.29 -4.83
C ASN A 150 0.32 3.39 -5.64
N GLY A 151 0.43 3.37 -6.98
CA GLY A 151 -0.16 4.35 -7.88
C GLY A 151 0.67 5.62 -8.11
N THR A 152 1.81 5.77 -7.46
CA THR A 152 2.71 6.92 -7.69
C THR A 152 3.25 6.89 -9.11
N VAL A 153 3.12 7.99 -9.85
CA VAL A 153 3.72 8.15 -11.18
C VAL A 153 5.23 8.34 -11.01
N PHE A 154 6.03 7.43 -11.61
CA PHE A 154 7.49 7.54 -11.59
C PHE A 154 8.06 8.07 -12.91
N ASP A 155 7.33 7.85 -14.03
CA ASP A 155 7.72 8.33 -15.36
C ASP A 155 6.48 8.49 -16.23
N GLN A 156 6.48 9.48 -17.13
CA GLN A 156 5.41 9.67 -18.08
C GLN A 156 5.87 10.47 -19.29
N ASN A 157 5.31 10.14 -20.46
CA ASN A 157 5.38 11.00 -21.61
C ASN A 157 4.02 11.12 -22.30
N ARG A 158 3.41 12.30 -22.17
CA ARG A 158 2.09 12.60 -22.73
C ARG A 158 2.15 13.05 -24.20
N GLN A 159 3.34 13.42 -24.69
CA GLN A 159 3.58 13.72 -26.10
C GLN A 159 4.06 12.45 -26.80
N PRO A 160 3.72 12.22 -28.09
CA PRO A 160 4.23 11.11 -28.87
C PRO A 160 5.75 11.08 -28.90
N GLN A 161 6.37 9.98 -28.48
CA GLN A 161 7.82 9.81 -28.50
C GLN A 161 8.21 8.49 -29.16
N TRP A 162 9.30 8.51 -29.94
CA TRP A 162 9.85 7.34 -30.59
C TRP A 162 10.88 6.63 -29.69
N PHE A 163 10.72 5.34 -29.55
CA PHE A 163 11.67 4.44 -28.86
C PHE A 163 12.12 3.32 -29.80
N ARG A 164 13.37 2.91 -29.68
CA ARG A 164 13.87 1.68 -30.27
C ARG A 164 13.59 0.53 -29.32
N LEU A 165 13.10 -0.60 -29.82
CA LEU A 165 12.78 -1.75 -28.98
C LEU A 165 14.03 -2.39 -28.32
N ASP A 166 15.21 -2.22 -28.90
CA ASP A 166 16.47 -2.69 -28.31
C ASP A 166 16.97 -1.83 -27.15
N SER A 167 16.42 -0.63 -26.94
CA SER A 167 16.84 0.32 -25.90
C SER A 167 15.83 0.49 -24.77
N VAL A 168 14.74 -0.27 -24.76
CA VAL A 168 13.73 -0.23 -23.69
C VAL A 168 13.87 -1.43 -22.74
N ILE A 169 13.20 -1.36 -21.59
CA ILE A 169 13.15 -2.46 -20.61
C ILE A 169 12.58 -3.75 -21.23
N ASN A 170 12.99 -4.89 -20.68
CA ASN A 170 12.64 -6.21 -21.22
C ASN A 170 11.13 -6.42 -21.39
N GLY A 171 10.35 -5.94 -20.44
CA GLY A 171 8.88 -6.03 -20.49
C GLY A 171 8.28 -5.35 -21.71
N TRP A 172 8.75 -4.16 -22.05
CA TRP A 172 8.31 -3.45 -23.26
C TRP A 172 8.78 -4.18 -24.53
N ARG A 173 10.02 -4.63 -24.54
CA ARG A 173 10.58 -5.40 -25.68
C ARG A 173 9.77 -6.66 -25.97
N SER A 174 9.23 -7.30 -24.93
CA SER A 174 8.43 -8.52 -25.07
C SER A 174 6.96 -8.25 -25.42
N ALA A 175 6.37 -7.17 -24.91
CA ALA A 175 4.94 -6.89 -25.05
C ALA A 175 4.61 -6.08 -26.30
N LEU A 176 5.36 -5.01 -26.62
CA LEU A 176 5.02 -4.07 -27.71
C LEU A 176 4.98 -4.70 -29.11
N PRO A 177 5.78 -5.72 -29.46
CA PRO A 177 5.62 -6.42 -30.73
C PRO A 177 4.27 -7.13 -30.93
N GLN A 178 3.55 -7.38 -29.86
CA GLN A 178 2.22 -7.99 -29.91
C GLN A 178 1.10 -6.95 -30.01
N MET A 179 1.40 -5.68 -29.72
CA MET A 179 0.46 -4.57 -29.65
C MET A 179 0.22 -3.97 -31.05
N PRO A 180 -1.01 -3.91 -31.57
CA PRO A 180 -1.29 -3.24 -32.83
C PRO A 180 -1.34 -1.71 -32.64
N VAL A 181 -0.97 -0.96 -33.67
CA VAL A 181 -1.11 0.51 -33.69
C VAL A 181 -2.58 0.91 -33.46
N GLY A 182 -2.78 1.95 -32.66
CA GLY A 182 -4.08 2.43 -32.17
C GLY A 182 -4.55 1.77 -30.87
N ALA A 183 -3.88 0.69 -30.43
CA ALA A 183 -4.22 0.07 -29.15
C ALA A 183 -3.75 0.90 -27.95
N LYS A 184 -4.48 0.76 -26.85
CA LYS A 184 -4.05 1.19 -25.51
C LYS A 184 -4.07 -0.01 -24.57
N TRP A 185 -2.93 -0.32 -24.01
CA TRP A 185 -2.76 -1.44 -23.08
C TRP A 185 -2.28 -0.96 -21.71
N ARG A 186 -2.79 -1.62 -20.67
CA ARG A 186 -2.19 -1.61 -19.34
C ARG A 186 -1.29 -2.84 -19.23
N LEU A 187 -0.01 -2.62 -18.97
CA LEU A 187 0.98 -3.65 -18.73
C LEU A 187 1.40 -3.62 -17.28
N VAL A 188 1.39 -4.78 -16.62
CA VAL A 188 2.01 -4.97 -15.31
C VAL A 188 3.23 -5.86 -15.49
N LEU A 189 4.39 -5.30 -15.20
CA LEU A 189 5.68 -5.95 -15.42
C LEU A 189 6.24 -6.45 -14.09
N PRO A 190 6.57 -7.74 -13.97
CA PRO A 190 7.41 -8.20 -12.88
C PRO A 190 8.74 -7.43 -12.87
N SER A 191 9.33 -7.24 -11.69
CA SER A 191 10.60 -6.52 -11.54
C SER A 191 11.70 -7.08 -12.43
N ALA A 192 11.78 -8.40 -12.62
CA ALA A 192 12.72 -9.07 -13.50
C ALA A 192 12.57 -8.68 -15.00
N GLN A 193 11.43 -8.12 -15.40
CA GLN A 193 11.18 -7.58 -16.72
C GLN A 193 11.37 -6.05 -16.79
N ALA A 194 11.80 -5.44 -15.69
CA ALA A 194 12.06 -4.01 -15.54
C ALA A 194 13.47 -3.78 -14.98
N TYR A 195 13.60 -3.41 -13.71
CA TYR A 195 14.88 -3.02 -13.10
C TYR A 195 15.41 -4.05 -12.06
N GLY A 196 14.71 -5.15 -11.84
CA GLY A 196 15.18 -6.30 -11.05
C GLY A 196 15.60 -5.98 -9.62
N ALA A 197 16.69 -6.60 -9.20
CA ALA A 197 17.27 -6.46 -7.87
C ALA A 197 17.99 -5.12 -7.65
N ASP A 198 18.31 -4.40 -8.71
CA ASP A 198 19.05 -3.13 -8.61
C ASP A 198 18.12 -1.94 -8.39
N GLY A 199 16.88 -2.03 -8.87
CA GLY A 199 15.98 -0.88 -8.91
C GLY A 199 16.46 0.19 -9.89
N ALA A 200 15.96 1.44 -9.75
CA ALA A 200 16.43 2.57 -10.55
C ALA A 200 16.31 3.90 -9.78
N GLY A 201 17.45 4.54 -9.56
CA GLY A 201 17.56 5.78 -8.82
C GLY A 201 16.89 5.69 -7.43
N ASP A 202 16.39 6.83 -6.94
CA ASP A 202 15.71 6.91 -5.64
C ASP A 202 14.21 6.56 -5.71
N LEU A 203 13.66 6.39 -6.93
CA LEU A 203 12.22 6.22 -7.14
C LEU A 203 11.79 4.76 -7.22
N ILE A 204 12.60 3.89 -7.80
CA ILE A 204 12.25 2.49 -8.03
C ILE A 204 13.14 1.61 -7.16
N ALA A 205 12.58 1.16 -6.04
CA ALA A 205 13.28 0.27 -5.12
C ALA A 205 13.56 -1.11 -5.77
N PRO A 206 14.54 -1.88 -5.26
CA PRO A 206 14.75 -3.27 -5.64
C PRO A 206 13.47 -4.10 -5.65
N TYR A 207 13.34 -5.01 -6.63
CA TYR A 207 12.21 -5.93 -6.77
C TYR A 207 10.83 -5.25 -6.89
N THR A 208 10.80 -4.00 -7.37
CA THR A 208 9.53 -3.27 -7.57
C THR A 208 8.92 -3.63 -8.93
N PRO A 209 7.71 -4.22 -8.99
CA PRO A 209 6.97 -4.39 -10.22
C PRO A 209 6.46 -3.03 -10.74
N LEU A 210 6.31 -2.89 -12.04
CA LEU A 210 5.91 -1.63 -12.66
C LEU A 210 4.60 -1.78 -13.42
N VAL A 211 3.80 -0.73 -13.40
CA VAL A 211 2.54 -0.64 -14.16
C VAL A 211 2.67 0.46 -15.20
N PHE A 212 2.33 0.14 -16.45
CA PHE A 212 2.35 1.12 -17.54
C PHE A 212 1.01 1.14 -18.27
N ASP A 213 0.45 2.33 -18.42
CA ASP A 213 -0.60 2.57 -19.40
C ASP A 213 0.05 3.12 -20.66
N ILE A 214 0.03 2.33 -21.75
CA ILE A 214 0.74 2.64 -23.01
C ILE A 214 -0.26 2.72 -24.15
N GLU A 215 -0.15 3.76 -24.96
CA GLU A 215 -0.86 3.92 -26.24
C GLU A 215 0.14 3.86 -27.39
N LEU A 216 -0.02 2.91 -28.30
CA LEU A 216 0.83 2.75 -29.48
C LEU A 216 0.27 3.54 -30.65
N LEU A 217 1.01 4.57 -31.08
CA LEU A 217 0.58 5.54 -32.09
C LEU A 217 1.16 5.26 -33.48
N GLY A 218 2.33 4.65 -33.54
CA GLY A 218 3.00 4.35 -34.79
C GLY A 218 4.13 3.35 -34.62
N VAL A 219 4.52 2.74 -35.73
CA VAL A 219 5.64 1.80 -35.82
C VAL A 219 6.52 2.13 -37.05
N ALA A 220 7.80 1.81 -36.92
CA ALA A 220 8.75 1.86 -38.02
C ALA A 220 9.65 0.61 -37.94
N ASN A 221 9.60 -0.21 -38.94
CA ASN A 221 10.32 -1.48 -39.05
C ASN A 221 11.69 -1.30 -39.76
#